data_3a442da8118547eb5ce0d43402cb4042
#
_entry.id   3a442da8118547eb5ce0d43402cb4042
#
_cell.length_a   1.000
_cell.length_b   1.000
_cell.length_c   1.000
_cell.angle_alpha   90.00
_cell.angle_beta   90.00
_cell.angle_gamma   90.00
#
_symmetry.space_group_name_H-M   'P 1'
#
loop_
_entity.id
_entity.type
_entity.pdbx_description
1 polymer ?
#
loop_
_entity_poly.entity_id
_entity_poly.type
_entity_poly.pdbx_seq_one_letter_code
_entity_poly.pdbx_strand_id
1 'polypeptide(L)'
;MGKNDPIATKILVIDNYDSFVFNLVQYLGQLGAECTTVRNDAVAVEEASNYDGVLISPGPGTPEKAGVSVAMIKYCAEKKIPLFGVCLGHQAIGVAFGANVSRAPELLHGKTSLVHHKGQGVLAGLPSPFTATRYHSLCVESQTVGEDLEITSTTDSGIVMSMRHKSLPIEGVQFHPESVLTEHGHAMLANWLYECGDKSARQKAVGLSPVVGSKN
;
A
#
# COMPACT_ATOMS: atom_id res chain seq x y z
N MET A 1 -8.93 -1.41 38.66
CA MET A 1 -7.82 -0.89 37.84
C MET A 1 -8.08 -1.33 36.42
N GLY A 2 -8.64 -0.43 35.60
CA GLY A 2 -8.94 -0.70 34.20
C GLY A 2 -7.62 -0.84 33.44
N LYS A 3 -7.42 -1.96 32.77
CA LYS A 3 -6.41 -2.06 31.71
C LYS A 3 -6.80 -1.02 30.66
N ASN A 4 -5.97 -0.02 30.43
CA ASN A 4 -6.09 0.80 29.24
C ASN A 4 -5.86 -0.14 28.05
N ASP A 5 -6.91 -0.59 27.40
CA ASP A 5 -6.78 -1.25 26.12
C ASP A 5 -6.05 -0.28 25.19
N PRO A 6 -5.02 -0.72 24.49
CA PRO A 6 -4.31 0.16 23.55
C PRO A 6 -5.32 0.72 22.56
N ILE A 7 -5.33 2.05 22.40
CA ILE A 7 -6.19 2.73 21.42
C ILE A 7 -5.84 2.16 20.05
N ALA A 8 -6.84 1.62 19.34
CA ALA A 8 -6.64 1.06 18.01
C ALA A 8 -6.17 2.15 17.03
N THR A 9 -5.21 1.82 16.19
CA THR A 9 -4.76 2.71 15.12
C THR A 9 -5.88 2.88 14.09
N LYS A 10 -6.28 4.12 13.81
CA LYS A 10 -7.38 4.45 12.93
C LYS A 10 -6.88 4.67 11.51
N ILE A 11 -7.38 3.91 10.56
CA ILE A 11 -6.98 3.96 9.16
C ILE A 11 -8.16 4.38 8.28
N LEU A 12 -7.96 5.43 7.50
CA LEU A 12 -8.86 5.78 6.40
C LEU A 12 -8.46 4.97 5.15
N VAL A 13 -9.39 4.19 4.62
CA VAL A 13 -9.19 3.41 3.41
C VAL A 13 -9.96 4.06 2.26
N ILE A 14 -9.23 4.56 1.27
CA ILE A 14 -9.80 5.11 0.03
C ILE A 14 -10.02 3.96 -0.94
N ASP A 15 -11.28 3.63 -1.18
CA ASP A 15 -11.67 2.55 -2.07
C ASP A 15 -11.84 3.05 -3.51
N ASN A 16 -10.95 2.62 -4.39
CA ASN A 16 -10.97 2.90 -5.82
C ASN A 16 -11.89 1.94 -6.61
N TYR A 17 -13.02 1.53 -6.03
CA TYR A 17 -13.95 0.58 -6.64
C TYR A 17 -13.31 -0.77 -6.91
N ASP A 18 -12.49 -1.22 -5.95
CA ASP A 18 -11.74 -2.45 -6.03
C ASP A 18 -12.45 -3.62 -5.34
N SER A 19 -12.44 -4.78 -5.98
CA SER A 19 -13.04 -6.01 -5.41
C SER A 19 -12.20 -6.63 -4.27
N PHE A 20 -10.92 -6.26 -4.15
CA PHE A 20 -10.00 -6.80 -3.15
C PHE A 20 -9.77 -5.89 -1.95
N VAL A 21 -10.35 -4.69 -1.93
CA VAL A 21 -10.15 -3.71 -0.83
C VAL A 21 -10.45 -4.31 0.54
N PHE A 22 -11.48 -5.15 0.65
CA PHE A 22 -11.88 -5.76 1.92
C PHE A 22 -10.88 -6.80 2.44
N ASN A 23 -10.05 -7.40 1.56
CA ASN A 23 -8.95 -8.25 2.00
C ASN A 23 -7.86 -7.43 2.70
N LEU A 24 -7.55 -6.22 2.20
CA LEU A 24 -6.64 -5.28 2.87
C LEU A 24 -7.21 -4.86 4.22
N VAL A 25 -8.49 -4.49 4.26
CA VAL A 25 -9.20 -4.13 5.51
C VAL A 25 -9.15 -5.28 6.52
N GLN A 26 -9.37 -6.51 6.06
CA GLN A 26 -9.30 -7.70 6.90
C GLN A 26 -7.89 -7.90 7.49
N TYR A 27 -6.83 -7.77 6.68
CA TYR A 27 -5.45 -7.89 7.16
C TYR A 27 -5.11 -6.81 8.18
N LEU A 28 -5.52 -5.56 7.93
CA LEU A 28 -5.34 -4.47 8.89
C LEU A 28 -6.10 -4.73 10.20
N GLY A 29 -7.34 -5.24 10.10
CA GLY A 29 -8.14 -5.63 11.27
C GLY A 29 -7.49 -6.76 12.07
N GLN A 30 -6.90 -7.76 11.41
CA GLN A 30 -6.14 -8.84 12.08
C GLN A 30 -4.90 -8.30 12.82
N LEU A 31 -4.33 -7.20 12.34
CA LEU A 31 -3.24 -6.48 13.00
C LEU A 31 -3.74 -5.52 14.09
N GLY A 32 -5.06 -5.41 14.29
CA GLY A 32 -5.68 -4.60 15.34
C GLY A 32 -5.95 -3.15 14.96
N ALA A 33 -5.90 -2.80 13.68
CA ALA A 33 -6.29 -1.48 13.21
C ALA A 33 -7.81 -1.37 13.06
N GLU A 34 -8.35 -0.16 13.26
CA GLU A 34 -9.73 0.22 13.00
C GLU A 34 -9.81 0.94 11.66
N CYS A 35 -10.49 0.33 10.67
CA CYS A 35 -10.54 0.85 9.32
C CYS A 35 -11.91 1.48 9.00
N THR A 36 -11.89 2.70 8.45
CA THR A 36 -13.04 3.34 7.82
C THR A 36 -12.83 3.33 6.31
N THR A 37 -13.69 2.64 5.58
CA THR A 37 -13.59 2.53 4.12
C THR A 37 -14.58 3.46 3.45
N VAL A 38 -14.09 4.34 2.57
CA VAL A 38 -14.90 5.32 1.83
C VAL A 38 -14.50 5.31 0.35
N ARG A 39 -15.47 5.45 -0.54
CA ARG A 39 -15.22 5.56 -1.99
C ARG A 39 -14.40 6.80 -2.33
N ASN A 40 -13.57 6.70 -3.35
CA ASN A 40 -12.64 7.75 -3.79
C ASN A 40 -13.32 9.04 -4.30
N ASP A 41 -14.63 9.00 -4.55
CA ASP A 41 -15.47 10.11 -4.98
C ASP A 41 -16.45 10.60 -3.90
N ALA A 42 -16.40 10.01 -2.70
CA ALA A 42 -17.32 10.29 -1.60
C ALA A 42 -16.61 10.81 -0.34
N VAL A 43 -15.37 11.28 -0.45
CA VAL A 43 -14.56 11.76 0.68
C VAL A 43 -13.82 13.04 0.34
N ALA A 44 -13.74 13.97 1.28
CA ALA A 44 -12.87 15.14 1.19
C ALA A 44 -11.45 14.79 1.68
N VAL A 45 -10.43 15.43 1.12
CA VAL A 45 -9.04 15.12 1.50
C VAL A 45 -8.72 15.48 2.95
N GLU A 46 -9.43 16.48 3.50
CA GLU A 46 -9.29 16.95 4.87
C GLU A 46 -9.66 15.88 5.91
N GLU A 47 -10.51 14.92 5.54
CA GLU A 47 -10.87 13.79 6.40
C GLU A 47 -9.66 12.97 6.85
N ALA A 48 -8.58 12.95 6.05
CA ALA A 48 -7.34 12.28 6.42
C ALA A 48 -6.78 12.73 7.79
N SER A 49 -7.04 13.98 8.18
CA SER A 49 -6.56 14.53 9.47
C SER A 49 -7.21 13.89 10.70
N ASN A 50 -8.29 13.14 10.54
CA ASN A 50 -8.98 12.43 11.62
C ASN A 50 -8.44 11.00 11.85
N TYR A 51 -7.42 10.58 11.09
CA TYR A 51 -6.88 9.24 11.08
C TYR A 51 -5.36 9.23 11.31
N ASP A 52 -4.86 8.10 11.79
CA ASP A 52 -3.42 7.89 12.02
C ASP A 52 -2.68 7.53 10.74
N GLY A 53 -3.41 7.10 9.70
CA GLY A 53 -2.87 6.80 8.39
C GLY A 53 -3.94 6.65 7.33
N VAL A 54 -3.53 6.76 6.05
CA VAL A 54 -4.40 6.62 4.88
C VAL A 54 -3.88 5.48 4.00
N LEU A 55 -4.77 4.55 3.64
CA LEU A 55 -4.49 3.52 2.63
C LEU A 55 -5.27 3.83 1.36
N ILE A 56 -4.58 3.89 0.22
CA ILE A 56 -5.21 4.01 -1.10
C ILE A 56 -5.20 2.64 -1.76
N SER A 57 -6.40 2.11 -2.02
CA SER A 57 -6.62 0.76 -2.53
C SER A 57 -6.17 0.57 -3.97
N PRO A 58 -6.02 -0.69 -4.42
CA PRO A 58 -6.09 -1.02 -5.84
C PRO A 58 -7.37 -0.47 -6.48
N GLY A 59 -7.45 -0.56 -7.80
CA GLY A 59 -8.65 -0.21 -8.54
C GLY A 59 -8.43 -0.24 -10.05
N PRO A 60 -9.50 -0.13 -10.82
CA PRO A 60 -9.43 -0.08 -12.28
C PRO A 60 -9.02 1.31 -12.79
N GLY A 61 -8.57 1.36 -14.05
CA GLY A 61 -8.29 2.60 -14.76
C GLY A 61 -6.90 3.17 -14.51
N THR A 62 -6.82 4.48 -14.42
CA THR A 62 -5.55 5.22 -14.26
C THR A 62 -5.60 6.12 -13.01
N PRO A 63 -4.45 6.50 -12.46
CA PRO A 63 -4.38 7.37 -11.28
C PRO A 63 -5.15 8.69 -11.43
N GLU A 64 -5.14 9.30 -12.62
CA GLU A 64 -5.82 10.57 -12.90
C GLU A 64 -7.35 10.45 -12.84
N LYS A 65 -7.86 9.22 -13.00
CA LYS A 65 -9.31 8.91 -12.95
C LYS A 65 -9.72 8.28 -11.61
N ALA A 66 -8.82 8.21 -10.65
CA ALA A 66 -9.04 7.59 -9.34
C ALA A 66 -9.60 8.58 -8.30
N GLY A 67 -10.55 9.43 -8.68
CA GLY A 67 -11.21 10.38 -7.76
C GLY A 67 -10.21 11.25 -7.00
N VAL A 68 -10.31 11.27 -5.68
CA VAL A 68 -9.43 12.09 -4.82
C VAL A 68 -8.03 11.51 -4.62
N SER A 69 -7.70 10.33 -5.14
CA SER A 69 -6.48 9.59 -4.76
C SER A 69 -5.19 10.42 -4.89
N VAL A 70 -4.99 11.11 -6.01
CA VAL A 70 -3.80 11.96 -6.21
C VAL A 70 -3.82 13.19 -5.28
N ALA A 71 -4.98 13.83 -5.10
CA ALA A 71 -5.15 14.96 -4.21
C ALA A 71 -4.96 14.56 -2.73
N MET A 72 -5.45 13.39 -2.34
CA MET A 72 -5.26 12.81 -1.02
C MET A 72 -3.78 12.59 -0.69
N ILE A 73 -2.99 12.07 -1.65
CA ILE A 73 -1.55 11.90 -1.49
C ILE A 73 -0.87 13.25 -1.22
N LYS A 74 -1.19 14.27 -2.01
CA LYS A 74 -0.62 15.62 -1.84
C LYS A 74 -0.99 16.23 -0.48
N TYR A 75 -2.24 16.04 -0.05
CA TYR A 75 -2.69 16.49 1.26
C TYR A 75 -1.95 15.77 2.40
N CYS A 76 -1.83 14.43 2.33
CA CYS A 76 -1.09 13.64 3.31
C CYS A 76 0.40 14.05 3.34
N ALA A 77 1.00 14.36 2.17
CA ALA A 77 2.36 14.86 2.08
C ALA A 77 2.54 16.19 2.83
N GLU A 78 1.63 17.15 2.61
CA GLU A 78 1.64 18.45 3.29
C GLU A 78 1.48 18.31 4.81
N LYS A 79 0.54 17.47 5.23
CA LYS A 79 0.22 17.25 6.66
C LYS A 79 1.12 16.21 7.33
N LYS A 80 2.02 15.55 6.59
CA LYS A 80 2.89 14.46 7.06
C LYS A 80 2.11 13.28 7.67
N ILE A 81 0.93 12.99 7.10
CA ILE A 81 0.11 11.85 7.49
C ILE A 81 0.67 10.60 6.80
N PRO A 82 0.93 9.49 7.52
CA PRO A 82 1.36 8.24 6.92
C PRO A 82 0.38 7.76 5.84
N LEU A 83 0.90 7.45 4.64
CA LEU A 83 0.08 6.98 3.54
C LEU A 83 0.72 5.77 2.86
N PHE A 84 -0.11 4.78 2.59
CA PHE A 84 0.27 3.57 1.86
C PHE A 84 -0.61 3.37 0.62
N GLY A 85 0.02 3.25 -0.55
CA GLY A 85 -0.67 3.02 -1.81
C GLY A 85 -0.44 1.60 -2.33
N VAL A 86 -1.54 0.91 -2.71
CA VAL A 86 -1.47 -0.44 -3.28
C VAL A 86 -1.92 -0.40 -4.74
N CYS A 87 -1.12 -0.96 -5.65
CA CYS A 87 -1.38 -1.08 -7.08
C CYS A 87 -1.71 0.29 -7.72
N LEU A 88 -2.99 0.61 -7.95
CA LEU A 88 -3.41 1.93 -8.43
C LEU A 88 -2.98 3.04 -7.47
N GLY A 89 -3.04 2.80 -6.15
CA GLY A 89 -2.57 3.74 -5.13
C GLY A 89 -1.06 4.02 -5.21
N HIS A 90 -0.26 3.00 -5.51
CA HIS A 90 1.17 3.15 -5.77
C HIS A 90 1.44 3.99 -7.04
N GLN A 91 0.69 3.73 -8.11
CA GLN A 91 0.79 4.52 -9.34
C GLN A 91 0.37 5.98 -9.09
N ALA A 92 -0.65 6.20 -8.27
CA ALA A 92 -1.09 7.54 -7.87
C ALA A 92 -0.01 8.29 -7.06
N ILE A 93 0.79 7.60 -6.24
CA ILE A 93 1.97 8.18 -5.58
C ILE A 93 2.97 8.65 -6.66
N GLY A 94 3.29 7.81 -7.64
CA GLY A 94 4.16 8.19 -8.74
C GLY A 94 3.69 9.48 -9.41
N VAL A 95 2.42 9.53 -9.82
CA VAL A 95 1.81 10.71 -10.47
C VAL A 95 1.82 11.95 -9.57
N ALA A 96 1.52 11.80 -8.27
CA ALA A 96 1.48 12.91 -7.32
C ALA A 96 2.85 13.61 -7.19
N PHE A 97 3.95 12.88 -7.39
CA PHE A 97 5.33 13.37 -7.36
C PHE A 97 5.98 13.46 -8.75
N GLY A 98 5.18 13.51 -9.82
CA GLY A 98 5.62 13.85 -11.17
C GLY A 98 6.17 12.71 -12.02
N ALA A 99 6.07 11.46 -11.57
CA ALA A 99 6.41 10.31 -12.40
C ALA A 99 5.31 9.99 -13.42
N ASN A 100 5.69 9.39 -14.54
CA ASN A 100 4.76 8.89 -15.53
C ASN A 100 4.32 7.47 -15.22
N VAL A 101 3.07 7.17 -15.56
CA VAL A 101 2.49 5.83 -15.51
C VAL A 101 2.08 5.43 -16.92
N SER A 102 2.60 4.32 -17.39
CA SER A 102 2.33 3.80 -18.72
C SER A 102 2.11 2.29 -18.72
N ARG A 103 1.83 1.74 -19.90
CA ARG A 103 1.61 0.30 -20.06
C ARG A 103 2.86 -0.49 -19.65
N ALA A 104 2.68 -1.46 -18.76
CA ALA A 104 3.76 -2.35 -18.36
C ALA A 104 4.28 -3.16 -19.57
N PRO A 105 5.61 -3.35 -19.69
CA PRO A 105 6.19 -4.13 -20.77
C PRO A 105 5.76 -5.59 -20.75
N GLU A 106 5.32 -6.07 -19.59
CA GLU A 106 4.83 -7.43 -19.38
C GLU A 106 3.38 -7.38 -18.92
N LEU A 107 2.47 -8.03 -19.65
CA LEU A 107 1.09 -8.20 -19.23
C LEU A 107 0.97 -9.45 -18.36
N LEU A 108 1.01 -9.25 -17.05
CA LEU A 108 0.83 -10.31 -16.06
C LEU A 108 -0.44 -10.04 -15.25
N HIS A 109 -1.43 -10.90 -15.43
CA HIS A 109 -2.67 -10.85 -14.66
C HIS A 109 -2.82 -12.12 -13.84
N GLY A 110 -2.85 -11.99 -12.50
CA GLY A 110 -2.96 -13.13 -11.59
C GLY A 110 -1.73 -14.03 -11.55
N LYS A 111 -0.58 -13.56 -12.05
CA LYS A 111 0.70 -14.27 -12.01
C LYS A 111 1.60 -13.72 -10.91
N THR A 112 2.50 -14.55 -10.44
CA THR A 112 3.52 -14.13 -9.46
C THR A 112 4.81 -13.72 -10.15
N SER A 113 5.57 -12.85 -9.48
CA SER A 113 6.93 -12.48 -9.87
C SER A 113 7.81 -12.42 -8.63
N LEU A 114 9.11 -12.60 -8.82
CA LEU A 114 10.08 -12.32 -7.78
C LEU A 114 10.29 -10.81 -7.67
N VAL A 115 10.28 -10.32 -6.43
CA VAL A 115 10.47 -8.91 -6.08
C VAL A 115 11.78 -8.78 -5.31
N HIS A 116 12.74 -8.08 -5.90
CA HIS A 116 14.03 -7.78 -5.31
C HIS A 116 13.99 -6.44 -4.60
N HIS A 117 14.46 -6.38 -3.35
CA HIS A 117 14.43 -5.16 -2.56
C HIS A 117 15.65 -4.99 -1.64
N LYS A 118 15.80 -3.79 -1.09
CA LYS A 118 16.89 -3.42 -0.18
C LYS A 118 16.46 -3.39 1.30
N GLY A 119 15.27 -3.90 1.64
CA GLY A 119 14.79 -3.96 3.02
C GLY A 119 14.40 -2.61 3.61
N GLN A 120 13.85 -1.70 2.82
CA GLN A 120 13.45 -0.36 3.26
C GLN A 120 11.93 -0.24 3.37
N GLY A 121 11.46 0.69 4.23
CA GLY A 121 10.04 0.99 4.41
C GLY A 121 9.23 -0.24 4.81
N VAL A 122 8.11 -0.48 4.13
CA VAL A 122 7.25 -1.66 4.38
C VAL A 122 7.95 -2.99 4.14
N LEU A 123 9.06 -3.01 3.40
CA LEU A 123 9.85 -4.21 3.09
C LEU A 123 10.96 -4.47 4.12
N ALA A 124 11.04 -3.69 5.20
CA ALA A 124 12.05 -3.84 6.24
C ALA A 124 11.94 -5.21 6.93
N GLY A 125 13.07 -5.92 7.02
CA GLY A 125 13.16 -7.21 7.68
C GLY A 125 12.61 -8.40 6.89
N LEU A 126 12.15 -8.19 5.65
CA LEU A 126 11.67 -9.26 4.79
C LEU A 126 12.80 -9.91 3.98
N PRO A 127 12.66 -11.20 3.59
CA PRO A 127 13.58 -11.83 2.66
C PRO A 127 13.58 -11.14 1.28
N SER A 128 14.72 -11.13 0.61
CA SER A 128 14.84 -10.67 -0.77
C SER A 128 15.58 -11.71 -1.61
N PRO A 129 15.04 -12.16 -2.76
CA PRO A 129 13.70 -11.82 -3.25
C PRO A 129 12.58 -12.53 -2.48
N PHE A 130 11.33 -12.07 -2.68
CA PHE A 130 10.11 -12.76 -2.29
C PHE A 130 9.12 -12.82 -3.45
N THR A 131 8.12 -13.72 -3.34
CA THR A 131 7.09 -13.89 -4.37
C THR A 131 5.92 -12.94 -4.13
N ALA A 132 5.48 -12.21 -5.15
CA ALA A 132 4.30 -11.34 -5.08
C ALA A 132 3.37 -11.50 -6.28
N THR A 133 2.08 -11.36 -6.04
CA THR A 133 1.03 -11.43 -7.07
C THR A 133 0.86 -10.09 -7.78
N ARG A 134 0.73 -10.13 -9.10
CA ARG A 134 0.56 -8.98 -9.97
C ARG A 134 -0.76 -9.07 -10.75
N TYR A 135 -1.52 -7.96 -10.73
CA TYR A 135 -2.79 -7.81 -11.49
C TYR A 135 -2.79 -6.55 -12.34
N HIS A 136 -1.64 -5.90 -12.56
CA HIS A 136 -1.57 -4.60 -13.19
C HIS A 136 -1.17 -4.68 -14.67
N SER A 137 -1.78 -3.81 -15.49
CA SER A 137 -1.40 -3.56 -16.89
C SER A 137 -0.59 -2.26 -17.06
N LEU A 138 -0.55 -1.43 -16.01
CA LEU A 138 0.21 -0.18 -15.96
C LEU A 138 1.31 -0.29 -14.89
N CYS A 139 2.37 0.48 -15.07
CA CYS A 139 3.44 0.61 -14.08
C CYS A 139 4.03 2.03 -14.12
N VAL A 140 4.70 2.41 -13.04
CA VAL A 140 5.49 3.64 -12.99
C VAL A 140 6.75 3.46 -13.84
N GLU A 141 7.02 4.42 -14.71
CA GLU A 141 8.24 4.46 -15.53
C GLU A 141 9.43 4.86 -14.65
N SER A 142 10.35 3.93 -14.43
CA SER A 142 11.49 4.11 -13.52
C SER A 142 12.35 5.33 -13.81
N GLN A 143 12.54 5.67 -15.11
CA GLN A 143 13.33 6.82 -15.57
C GLN A 143 12.66 8.17 -15.31
N THR A 144 11.37 8.19 -14.94
CA THR A 144 10.61 9.41 -14.65
C THR A 144 10.42 9.65 -13.16
N VAL A 145 10.88 8.74 -12.32
CA VAL A 145 10.82 8.88 -10.85
C VAL A 145 11.76 10.00 -10.43
N GLY A 146 11.17 11.08 -9.89
CA GLY A 146 11.89 12.28 -9.48
C GLY A 146 12.73 12.11 -8.21
N GLU A 147 13.43 13.19 -7.85
CA GLU A 147 14.36 13.18 -6.70
C GLU A 147 13.70 12.97 -5.35
N ASP A 148 12.41 13.27 -5.22
CA ASP A 148 11.67 13.12 -3.95
C ASP A 148 11.37 11.65 -3.62
N LEU A 149 11.29 10.79 -4.63
CA LEU A 149 10.98 9.38 -4.47
C LEU A 149 12.24 8.50 -4.57
N GLU A 150 12.16 7.36 -3.92
CA GLU A 150 13.15 6.29 -4.01
C GLU A 150 12.45 5.00 -4.43
N ILE A 151 12.97 4.34 -5.48
CA ILE A 151 12.54 2.99 -5.87
C ILE A 151 13.15 2.01 -4.87
N THR A 152 12.31 1.29 -4.14
CA THR A 152 12.72 0.37 -3.07
C THR A 152 12.69 -1.09 -3.49
N SER A 153 11.97 -1.43 -4.57
CA SER A 153 11.99 -2.78 -5.15
C SER A 153 11.67 -2.80 -6.65
N THR A 154 12.17 -3.84 -7.32
CA THR A 154 11.93 -4.10 -8.74
C THR A 154 11.77 -5.61 -8.99
N THR A 155 11.19 -5.95 -10.16
CA THR A 155 11.29 -7.32 -10.73
C THR A 155 12.65 -7.54 -11.38
N ASP A 156 12.95 -8.80 -11.80
CA ASP A 156 14.13 -9.13 -12.62
C ASP A 156 14.19 -8.32 -13.93
N SER A 157 13.03 -8.00 -14.51
CA SER A 157 12.93 -7.19 -15.73
C SER A 157 13.00 -5.68 -15.47
N GLY A 158 13.19 -5.24 -14.21
CA GLY A 158 13.36 -3.83 -13.85
C GLY A 158 12.04 -3.05 -13.66
N ILE A 159 10.89 -3.71 -13.63
CA ILE A 159 9.61 -3.04 -13.36
C ILE A 159 9.60 -2.58 -11.90
N VAL A 160 9.24 -1.32 -11.66
CA VAL A 160 9.10 -0.73 -10.32
C VAL A 160 7.99 -1.44 -9.55
N MET A 161 8.34 -2.04 -8.43
CA MET A 161 7.43 -2.81 -7.58
C MET A 161 7.14 -2.15 -6.25
N SER A 162 7.96 -1.21 -5.81
CA SER A 162 7.66 -0.32 -4.68
C SER A 162 8.46 0.97 -4.76
N MET A 163 7.91 2.01 -4.17
CA MET A 163 8.53 3.32 -3.99
C MET A 163 8.17 3.89 -2.63
N ARG A 164 9.04 4.74 -2.12
CA ARG A 164 8.77 5.57 -0.94
C ARG A 164 9.25 6.99 -1.17
N HIS A 165 8.65 7.93 -0.47
CA HIS A 165 9.19 9.29 -0.39
C HIS A 165 10.39 9.29 0.56
N LYS A 166 11.47 10.01 0.19
CA LYS A 166 12.73 10.02 0.95
C LYS A 166 12.63 10.60 2.35
N SER A 167 11.70 11.53 2.58
CA SER A 167 11.58 12.28 3.84
C SER A 167 10.16 12.32 4.43
N LEU A 168 9.13 11.93 3.68
CA LEU A 168 7.74 11.89 4.14
C LEU A 168 7.30 10.45 4.36
N PRO A 169 6.32 10.19 5.24
CA PRO A 169 5.82 8.85 5.52
C PRO A 169 4.84 8.36 4.44
N ILE A 170 5.28 8.40 3.18
CA ILE A 170 4.49 8.02 2.01
C ILE A 170 5.23 6.92 1.27
N GLU A 171 4.58 5.80 1.06
CA GLU A 171 5.13 4.68 0.32
C GLU A 171 4.03 3.84 -0.35
N GLY A 172 4.41 3.01 -1.29
CA GLY A 172 3.47 2.16 -1.99
C GLY A 172 4.10 0.99 -2.69
N VAL A 173 3.27 -0.02 -2.98
CA VAL A 173 3.64 -1.25 -3.67
C VAL A 173 2.76 -1.48 -4.89
N GLN A 174 3.37 -1.93 -5.99
CA GLN A 174 2.65 -2.23 -7.23
C GLN A 174 1.93 -3.58 -7.17
N PHE A 175 2.43 -4.51 -6.37
CA PHE A 175 1.84 -5.83 -6.14
C PHE A 175 0.73 -5.76 -5.06
N HIS A 176 0.08 -6.89 -4.83
CA HIS A 176 -1.04 -7.03 -3.91
C HIS A 176 -0.63 -7.76 -2.63
N PRO A 177 -0.33 -7.05 -1.53
CA PRO A 177 0.07 -7.68 -0.26
C PRO A 177 -1.05 -8.54 0.36
N GLU A 178 -2.31 -8.25 0.03
CA GLU A 178 -3.50 -8.98 0.49
C GLU A 178 -3.76 -10.29 -0.27
N SER A 179 -3.04 -10.53 -1.36
CA SER A 179 -3.19 -11.76 -2.14
C SER A 179 -2.58 -12.95 -1.42
N VAL A 180 -3.28 -14.07 -1.42
CA VAL A 180 -2.84 -15.33 -0.80
C VAL A 180 -1.48 -15.82 -1.33
N LEU A 181 -1.17 -15.53 -2.59
CA LEU A 181 0.08 -15.92 -3.23
C LEU A 181 1.20 -14.87 -3.05
N THR A 182 0.95 -13.77 -2.33
CA THR A 182 1.99 -12.81 -1.96
C THR A 182 2.55 -13.20 -0.59
N GLU A 183 3.86 -13.45 -0.56
CA GLU A 183 4.56 -13.74 0.67
C GLU A 183 4.64 -12.48 1.56
N HIS A 184 4.59 -12.67 2.87
CA HIS A 184 4.82 -11.63 3.89
C HIS A 184 3.85 -10.44 3.90
N GLY A 185 2.64 -10.55 3.31
CA GLY A 185 1.70 -9.43 3.22
C GLY A 185 1.34 -8.79 4.56
N HIS A 186 1.08 -9.60 5.61
CA HIS A 186 0.83 -9.08 6.96
C HIS A 186 2.01 -8.32 7.55
N ALA A 187 3.24 -8.80 7.31
CA ALA A 187 4.43 -8.14 7.81
C ALA A 187 4.65 -6.76 7.15
N MET A 188 4.33 -6.63 5.85
CA MET A 188 4.37 -5.34 5.14
C MET A 188 3.38 -4.35 5.73
N LEU A 189 2.12 -4.76 5.91
CA LEU A 189 1.08 -3.92 6.52
C LEU A 189 1.41 -3.56 7.98
N ALA A 190 2.02 -4.48 8.73
CA ALA A 190 2.48 -4.22 10.09
C ALA A 190 3.64 -3.21 10.12
N ASN A 191 4.55 -3.27 9.16
CA ASN A 191 5.60 -2.26 9.03
C ASN A 191 5.00 -0.87 8.78
N TRP A 192 3.98 -0.77 7.92
CA TRP A 192 3.29 0.48 7.69
C TRP A 192 2.49 0.95 8.93
N LEU A 193 1.75 0.07 9.61
CA LEU A 193 1.04 0.42 10.85
C LEU A 193 1.99 0.91 11.95
N TYR A 194 3.23 0.39 11.98
CA TYR A 194 4.25 0.89 12.89
C TYR A 194 4.58 2.37 12.63
N GLU A 195 4.62 2.80 11.37
CA GLU A 195 4.77 4.20 10.98
C GLU A 195 3.52 5.03 11.33
N CYS A 196 2.32 4.44 11.29
CA CYS A 196 1.08 5.05 11.75
C CYS A 196 0.98 5.18 13.28
N GLY A 197 1.97 4.70 14.04
CA GLY A 197 2.04 4.84 15.49
C GLY A 197 1.81 3.55 16.28
N ASP A 198 1.34 2.46 15.69
CA ASP A 198 1.19 1.17 16.37
C ASP A 198 2.54 0.45 16.54
N LYS A 199 3.23 0.75 17.62
CA LYS A 199 4.54 0.16 17.92
C LYS A 199 4.50 -1.35 18.18
N SER A 200 3.32 -1.94 18.35
CA SER A 200 3.10 -3.38 18.54
C SER A 200 2.75 -4.13 17.24
N ALA A 201 2.47 -3.41 16.14
CA ALA A 201 1.97 -4.00 14.90
C ALA A 201 2.87 -5.13 14.36
N ARG A 202 4.19 -4.92 14.37
CA ARG A 202 5.16 -5.93 13.91
C ARG A 202 5.11 -7.23 14.73
N GLN A 203 4.87 -7.12 16.04
CA GLN A 203 4.72 -8.30 16.90
C GLN A 203 3.41 -9.02 16.64
N LYS A 204 2.33 -8.28 16.37
CA LYS A 204 1.02 -8.85 16.02
C LYS A 204 1.04 -9.62 14.70
N ALA A 205 1.92 -9.27 13.76
CA ALA A 205 2.07 -9.96 12.49
C ALA A 205 2.71 -11.36 12.59
N VAL A 206 3.38 -11.66 13.71
CA VAL A 206 4.06 -12.94 13.89
C VAL A 206 3.05 -14.08 13.94
N GLY A 207 3.21 -15.04 13.04
CA GLY A 207 2.32 -16.21 12.93
C GLY A 207 1.03 -15.98 12.14
N LEU A 208 0.77 -14.76 11.68
CA LEU A 208 -0.34 -14.52 10.75
C LEU A 208 0.03 -15.03 9.35
N SER A 209 -0.93 -15.66 8.70
CA SER A 209 -0.85 -16.13 7.32
C SER A 209 -2.12 -15.72 6.57
N PRO A 210 -2.09 -15.67 5.22
CA PRO A 210 -3.26 -15.37 4.43
C PRO A 210 -4.43 -16.28 4.79
N VAL A 211 -5.63 -15.71 4.90
CA VAL A 211 -6.85 -16.50 5.11
C VAL A 211 -7.20 -17.15 3.78
N VAL A 212 -6.91 -18.43 3.67
CA VAL A 212 -7.41 -19.24 2.55
C VAL A 212 -8.89 -19.48 2.82
N GLY A 213 -9.77 -18.84 2.05
CA GLY A 213 -11.21 -19.06 2.17
C GLY A 213 -11.48 -20.57 2.05
N SER A 214 -12.13 -21.14 3.07
CA SER A 214 -12.65 -22.50 2.98
C SER A 214 -13.59 -22.56 1.78
N LYS A 215 -13.25 -23.35 0.77
CA LYS A 215 -14.21 -23.73 -0.27
C LYS A 215 -15.33 -24.52 0.41
N ASN A 216 -16.49 -23.85 0.62
CA ASN A 216 -17.75 -24.54 0.86
C ASN A 216 -18.33 -24.96 -0.49
#